data_a8197b48a14952da5fd88dfa5e90c8e4
#
_entry.id   a8197b48a14952da5fd88dfa5e90c8e4
#
_cell.length_a   1.000
_cell.length_b   1.000
_cell.length_c   1.000
_cell.angle_alpha   90.00
_cell.angle_beta   90.00
_cell.angle_gamma   90.00
#
_symmetry.space_group_name_H-M   'P 1'
#
loop_
_entity.id
_entity.type
_entity.pdbx_description
1 polymer ?
#
loop_
_entity_poly.entity_id
_entity_poly.type
_entity_poly.pdbx_seq_one_letter_code
_entity_poly.pdbx_strand_id
1 'polypeptide(L)'
;FREGARDPFELRSSLEQRILHAVIANPMSINELSLFLNLNSIETLQAMSGLTVDGFVERLLDGRFAPSKELLQASSAIMHNTT
;
A
#
# COMPACT_ATOMS: atom_id res chain seq x y z
N PHE A 1 -18.14 2.68 -12.61
CA PHE A 1 -17.58 2.29 -13.02
C PHE A 1 -17.04 1.19 -12.78
N ARG A 2 -17.18 0.35 -13.04
CA ARG A 2 -16.83 -0.63 -13.02
C ARG A 2 -15.85 -0.93 -12.84
N GLU A 3 -15.73 -0.71 -12.69
CA GLU A 3 -14.61 -0.76 -12.52
C GLU A 3 -14.09 -1.55 -11.51
N GLY A 4 -14.72 -2.43 -10.83
CA GLY A 4 -14.24 -3.37 -9.87
C GLY A 4 -13.11 -4.25 -10.38
N ALA A 5 -12.93 -4.31 -11.66
CA ALA A 5 -11.85 -5.08 -12.24
C ALA A 5 -10.53 -4.34 -12.32
N ARG A 6 -10.49 -3.08 -11.90
CA ARG A 6 -9.30 -2.31 -12.02
C ARG A 6 -8.25 -2.72 -11.03
N ASP A 7 -7.00 -2.61 -11.46
CA ASP A 7 -5.83 -2.79 -10.64
C ASP A 7 -5.87 -1.73 -9.54
N PRO A 8 -5.80 -2.10 -8.26
CA PRO A 8 -5.83 -1.12 -7.18
C PRO A 8 -4.70 -0.10 -7.29
N PHE A 9 -3.60 -0.43 -7.94
CA PHE A 9 -2.47 0.48 -8.08
C PHE A 9 -2.72 1.57 -9.11
N GLU A 10 -3.60 1.35 -10.05
CA GLU A 10 -3.86 2.32 -11.12
C GLU A 10 -4.45 3.62 -10.62
N LEU A 11 -5.19 3.57 -9.53
CA LEU A 11 -5.88 4.74 -8.99
C LEU A 11 -5.06 5.48 -7.96
N ARG A 12 -3.83 5.06 -7.73
CA ARG A 12 -2.98 5.67 -6.71
C ARG A 12 -1.90 6.53 -7.33
N SER A 13 -1.44 7.52 -6.58
CA SER A 13 -0.30 8.31 -7.02
C SER A 13 0.95 7.43 -7.06
N SER A 14 1.97 7.90 -7.76
CA SER A 14 3.25 7.20 -7.80
C SER A 14 3.80 6.93 -6.42
N LEU A 15 3.67 7.89 -5.51
CA LEU A 15 4.14 7.75 -4.14
C LEU A 15 3.40 6.64 -3.41
N GLU A 16 2.08 6.61 -3.53
CA GLU A 16 1.27 5.59 -2.88
C GLU A 16 1.58 4.21 -3.44
N GLN A 17 1.80 4.12 -4.74
CA GLN A 17 2.18 2.84 -5.36
C GLN A 17 3.51 2.33 -4.82
N ARG A 18 4.48 3.21 -4.65
CA ARG A 18 5.78 2.84 -4.09
C ARG A 18 5.64 2.33 -2.65
N ILE A 19 4.79 2.99 -1.86
CA ILE A 19 4.53 2.57 -0.48
C ILE A 19 3.85 1.21 -0.45
N LEU A 20 2.84 1.01 -1.29
CA LEU A 20 2.14 -0.27 -1.34
C LEU A 20 3.10 -1.41 -1.71
N HIS A 21 3.93 -1.21 -2.71
CA HIS A 21 4.89 -2.24 -3.09
C HIS A 21 5.87 -2.54 -1.95
N ALA A 22 6.29 -1.52 -1.24
CA ALA A 22 7.22 -1.70 -0.13
C ALA A 22 6.59 -2.50 1.01
N VAL A 23 5.37 -2.17 1.41
CA VAL A 23 4.73 -2.87 2.53
C VAL A 23 4.29 -4.29 2.16
N ILE A 24 3.98 -4.52 0.89
CA ILE A 24 3.68 -5.88 0.42
C ILE A 24 4.92 -6.76 0.57
N ALA A 25 6.07 -6.21 0.23
CA ALA A 25 7.32 -6.94 0.36
C ALA A 25 7.68 -7.18 1.82
N ASN A 26 7.45 -6.19 2.69
CA ASN A 26 7.81 -6.30 4.09
C ASN A 26 7.08 -5.22 4.90
N PRO A 27 6.33 -5.56 5.95
CA PRO A 27 5.68 -4.54 6.78
C PRO A 27 6.69 -3.57 7.36
N MET A 28 6.36 -2.29 7.37
CA MET A 28 7.25 -1.23 7.84
C MET A 28 6.49 -0.15 8.57
N SER A 29 7.18 0.51 9.49
CA SER A 29 6.64 1.69 10.16
C SER A 29 6.80 2.91 9.24
N ILE A 30 6.22 4.04 9.63
CA ILE A 30 6.38 5.29 8.90
C ILE A 30 7.86 5.67 8.79
N ASN A 31 8.60 5.54 9.89
CA ASN A 31 10.02 5.89 9.89
C ASN A 31 10.82 4.97 8.94
N GLU A 32 10.53 3.70 8.98
CA GLU A 32 11.21 2.74 8.13
C GLU A 32 10.91 3.01 6.65
N LEU A 33 9.66 3.31 6.33
CA LEU A 33 9.27 3.63 4.96
C LEU A 33 9.93 4.91 4.48
N SER A 34 9.96 5.92 5.34
CA SER A 34 10.59 7.20 4.99
C SER A 34 12.06 7.01 4.63
N LEU A 35 12.75 6.20 5.41
CA LEU A 35 14.16 5.91 5.15
C LEU A 35 14.33 5.05 3.90
N PHE A 36 13.52 4.04 3.78
CA PHE A 36 13.62 3.09 2.68
C PHE A 36 13.37 3.75 1.32
N LEU A 37 12.36 4.62 1.27
CA LEU A 37 11.98 5.28 0.02
C LEU A 37 12.56 6.68 -0.12
N ASN A 38 13.34 7.11 0.87
CA ASN A 38 13.95 8.44 0.88
C ASN A 38 12.89 9.53 0.79
N LEU A 39 11.90 9.44 1.66
CA LEU A 39 10.78 10.37 1.69
C LEU A 39 10.77 11.14 3.00
N ASN A 40 10.09 12.28 2.97
CA ASN A 40 9.84 13.02 4.19
C ASN A 40 8.73 12.32 4.98
N SER A 41 8.84 12.34 6.31
CA SER A 41 7.89 11.66 7.19
C SER A 41 6.47 12.15 7.03
N ILE A 42 6.29 13.44 6.77
CA ILE A 42 4.97 14.03 6.62
C ILE A 42 4.29 13.51 5.35
N GLU A 43 5.04 13.45 4.27
CA GLU A 43 4.52 12.90 3.01
C GLU A 43 4.16 11.42 3.16
N THR A 44 5.01 10.69 3.84
CA THR A 44 4.79 9.27 4.08
C THR A 44 3.54 9.06 4.91
N LEU A 45 3.38 9.86 5.95
CA LEU A 45 2.23 9.76 6.83
C LEU A 45 0.93 10.09 6.10
N GLN A 46 0.94 11.13 5.29
CA GLN A 46 -0.24 11.54 4.52
C GLN A 46 -0.65 10.46 3.54
N ALA A 47 0.29 9.91 2.81
CA ALA A 47 0.01 8.85 1.86
C ALA A 47 -0.50 7.60 2.57
N MET A 48 0.13 7.25 3.69
CA MET A 48 -0.27 6.08 4.45
C MET A 48 -1.67 6.25 5.05
N SER A 49 -2.01 7.46 5.47
CA SER A 49 -3.36 7.74 5.99
C SER A 49 -4.42 7.49 4.93
N GLY A 50 -4.18 7.95 3.72
CA GLY A 50 -5.09 7.69 2.61
C GLY A 50 -5.25 6.22 2.30
N LEU A 51 -4.14 5.49 2.31
CA LEU A 51 -4.18 4.05 2.05
C LEU A 51 -4.90 3.30 3.15
N THR A 52 -4.77 3.74 4.38
CA THR A 52 -5.46 3.12 5.52
C THR A 52 -6.97 3.36 5.42
N VAL A 53 -7.36 4.57 5.11
CA VAL A 53 -8.78 4.92 4.95
C VAL A 53 -9.42 4.10 3.83
N ASP A 54 -8.69 3.89 2.76
CA ASP A 54 -9.18 3.12 1.62
C ASP A 54 -9.14 1.61 1.85
N GLY A 55 -8.58 1.18 2.96
CA GLY A 55 -8.57 -0.24 3.31
C GLY A 55 -7.48 -1.05 2.65
N PHE A 56 -6.46 -0.42 2.11
CA PHE A 56 -5.37 -1.14 1.45
C PHE A 56 -4.27 -1.56 2.42
N VAL A 57 -4.12 -0.85 3.54
CA VAL A 57 -3.13 -1.21 4.55
C VAL A 57 -3.77 -1.21 5.91
N GLU A 58 -3.17 -1.90 6.85
CA GLU A 58 -3.64 -1.93 8.23
C GLU A 58 -2.45 -1.73 9.16
N ARG A 59 -2.70 -1.10 10.28
CA ARG A 59 -1.68 -0.83 11.27
C ARG A 59 -1.58 -2.00 12.24
N LEU A 60 -0.35 -2.49 12.41
CA LEU A 60 -0.10 -3.57 13.35
C LEU A 60 0.10 -3.01 14.75
N LEU A 61 0.03 -3.87 15.74
CA LEU A 61 0.16 -3.47 17.14
C LEU A 61 1.50 -2.83 17.46
N ASP A 62 2.54 -3.21 16.74
CA ASP A 62 3.88 -2.67 16.96
C ASP A 62 4.15 -1.37 16.19
N GLY A 63 3.14 -0.84 15.52
CA GLY A 63 3.27 0.42 14.79
C GLY A 63 3.69 0.29 13.35
N ARG A 64 3.95 -0.91 12.87
CA ARG A 64 4.24 -1.14 11.46
C ARG A 64 2.93 -1.20 10.68
N PHE A 65 3.03 -0.98 9.38
CA PHE A 65 1.90 -1.09 8.48
C PHE A 65 2.10 -2.29 7.57
N ALA A 66 1.03 -3.00 7.33
CA ALA A 66 1.06 -4.19 6.50
C ALA A 66 -0.05 -4.13 5.46
N PRO A 67 0.08 -4.84 4.34
CA PRO A 67 -1.01 -4.86 3.37
C PRO A 67 -2.24 -5.53 3.95
N SER A 68 -3.41 -5.00 3.63
CA SER A 68 -4.65 -5.58 4.09
C SER A 68 -4.95 -6.85 3.31
N LYS A 69 -5.89 -7.61 3.81
CA LYS A 69 -6.34 -8.81 3.13
C LYS A 69 -6.90 -8.47 1.75
N GLU A 70 -7.65 -7.40 1.66
CA GLU A 70 -8.23 -6.98 0.40
C GLU A 70 -7.16 -6.65 -0.63
N LEU A 71 -6.10 -5.96 -0.22
CA LEU A 71 -5.02 -5.63 -1.13
C LEU A 71 -4.31 -6.89 -1.61
N LEU A 72 -4.03 -7.80 -0.72
CA LEU A 72 -3.34 -9.03 -1.07
C LEU A 72 -4.17 -9.88 -2.02
N GLN A 73 -5.47 -9.94 -1.80
CA GLN A 73 -6.37 -10.69 -2.68
C GLN A 73 -6.44 -10.06 -4.06
N ALA A 74 -6.51 -8.74 -4.13
CA ALA A 74 -6.56 -8.04 -5.40
C ALA A 74 -5.25 -8.22 -6.18
N SER A 75 -4.11 -8.08 -5.52
CA SER A 75 -2.81 -8.30 -6.15
C SER A 75 -2.66 -9.71 -6.65
N SER A 76 -3.07 -10.68 -5.86
CA SER A 76 -2.99 -12.08 -6.22
C SER A 76 -3.87 -12.39 -7.44
N ALA A 77 -5.07 -11.82 -7.47
CA ALA A 77 -5.98 -12.02 -8.58
C ALA A 77 -5.42 -11.44 -9.88
N ILE A 78 -4.81 -10.27 -9.80
CA ILE A 78 -4.20 -9.65 -10.96
C ILE A 78 -3.03 -10.46 -11.46
N MET A 79 -2.17 -10.90 -10.58
CA MET A 79 -1.03 -11.73 -10.96
C MET A 79 -1.48 -13.07 -11.53
N HIS A 80 -2.53 -13.62 -10.98
CA HIS A 80 -3.08 -14.87 -11.44
C HIS A 80 -3.63 -14.74 -12.85
N ASN A 81 -4.24 -13.62 -13.16
CA ASN A 81 -4.81 -13.36 -14.47
C ASN A 81 -3.76 -13.20 -15.56
N THR A 82 -2.54 -12.91 -15.21
CA THR A 82 -1.49 -12.74 -16.21
C THR A 82 -0.87 -14.04 -16.65
N THR A 83 -1.21 -15.09 -16.01
CA THR A 83 -0.72 -16.40 -16.43
C THR A 83 -1.71 -17.05 -17.36
#